data_9203ba267fefa52867ddabb46c21abed
#
_entry.id   9203ba267fefa52867ddabb46c21abed
#
_cell.length_a   1.000
_cell.length_b   1.000
_cell.length_c   1.000
_cell.angle_alpha   90.00
_cell.angle_beta   90.00
_cell.angle_gamma   90.00
#
_symmetry.space_group_name_H-M   'P 1'
#
loop_
_entity.id
_entity.type
_entity.pdbx_description
1 polymer ?
#
loop_
_entity_poly.entity_id
_entity_poly.type
_entity_poly.pdbx_seq_one_letter_code
_entity_poly.pdbx_strand_id
1 'polypeptide(L)'
;SVTEDMEVLVDGQHSRSTPEREKILCSGNPNSVAVQYTDVLNMKRADRRELVSGKEVVYIYHNTIDAIGDKAPTEKKVFEACEDAMQELSNILRIIINDMQGTDIFITADHGFLYTYSPLTESDKIGKSGFSGTVYEVGRRYAITDPLTAAEYLMPVQLEGEIGGIAVKGYTPLDSTRIKIAGGGENYVHGGVSLQEMVVPVIAFKNLRTTSKKYVEVSNAEIKLLSESRKVSNLLFSLDFFQRQPIGDKVQPCAYSIYMTDDEGVLISDRQTIIADRTSTNASELSLIHI
;
A
#
# COMPACT_ATOMS: atom_id res chain seq x y z
N SER A 1 -15.18 16.30 -15.77
CA SER A 1 -16.55 16.77 -15.44
C SER A 1 -17.30 15.71 -14.64
N VAL A 2 -18.37 16.12 -13.99
CA VAL A 2 -19.26 15.23 -13.22
C VAL A 2 -20.68 15.40 -13.77
N THR A 3 -21.40 14.30 -13.96
CA THR A 3 -22.79 14.34 -14.43
C THR A 3 -23.75 14.75 -13.29
N GLU A 4 -25.01 15.03 -13.61
CA GLU A 4 -26.05 15.29 -12.61
C GLU A 4 -26.27 14.09 -11.66
N ASP A 5 -26.00 12.88 -12.11
CA ASP A 5 -26.07 11.63 -11.33
C ASP A 5 -24.78 11.34 -10.55
N MET A 6 -23.92 12.33 -10.37
CA MET A 6 -22.63 12.23 -9.66
C MET A 6 -21.62 11.24 -10.28
N GLU A 7 -21.71 11.01 -11.60
CA GLU A 7 -20.74 10.21 -12.31
C GLU A 7 -19.55 11.04 -12.76
N VAL A 8 -18.35 10.56 -12.44
CA VAL A 8 -17.11 11.19 -12.90
C VAL A 8 -16.84 10.81 -14.36
N LEU A 9 -16.72 11.83 -15.20
CA LEU A 9 -16.30 11.72 -16.59
C LEU A 9 -14.89 12.27 -16.75
N VAL A 10 -14.02 11.47 -17.37
CA VAL A 10 -12.68 11.88 -17.79
C VAL A 10 -12.74 12.16 -19.30
N ASP A 11 -12.51 13.39 -19.71
CA ASP A 11 -12.66 13.83 -21.12
C ASP A 11 -13.97 13.39 -21.77
N GLY A 12 -15.08 13.48 -20.99
CA GLY A 12 -16.42 13.08 -21.43
C GLY A 12 -16.68 11.59 -21.49
N GLN A 13 -15.75 10.76 -21.01
CA GLN A 13 -15.87 9.28 -21.00
C GLN A 13 -16.11 8.75 -19.60
N HIS A 14 -16.98 7.75 -19.45
CA HIS A 14 -17.19 7.04 -18.21
C HIS A 14 -15.94 6.26 -17.78
N SER A 15 -15.70 6.13 -16.46
CA SER A 15 -14.52 5.47 -15.88
C SER A 15 -14.85 4.40 -14.83
N ARG A 16 -16.07 3.86 -14.85
CA ARG A 16 -16.60 2.92 -13.84
C ARG A 16 -15.99 1.53 -13.94
N SER A 17 -15.78 1.06 -15.17
CA SER A 17 -15.28 -0.29 -15.45
C SER A 17 -13.85 -0.27 -16.00
N THR A 18 -13.16 -1.42 -15.86
CA THR A 18 -11.81 -1.58 -16.44
C THR A 18 -11.77 -1.31 -17.95
N PRO A 19 -12.73 -1.80 -18.77
CA PRO A 19 -12.77 -1.48 -20.20
C PRO A 19 -12.98 0.02 -20.49
N GLU A 20 -13.76 0.74 -19.69
CA GLU A 20 -13.95 2.19 -19.85
C GLU A 20 -12.66 2.94 -19.48
N ARG A 21 -12.00 2.55 -18.38
CA ARG A 21 -10.70 3.11 -18.01
C ARG A 21 -9.64 2.85 -19.07
N GLU A 22 -9.63 1.66 -19.68
CA GLU A 22 -8.72 1.35 -20.78
C GLU A 22 -8.92 2.28 -21.98
N LYS A 23 -10.15 2.61 -22.35
CA LYS A 23 -10.42 3.57 -23.43
C LYS A 23 -9.82 4.94 -23.13
N ILE A 24 -9.98 5.43 -21.90
CA ILE A 24 -9.40 6.69 -21.44
C ILE A 24 -7.87 6.64 -21.53
N LEU A 25 -7.26 5.58 -21.01
CA LEU A 25 -5.81 5.38 -21.06
C LEU A 25 -5.28 5.32 -22.50
N CYS A 26 -5.99 4.61 -23.37
CA CYS A 26 -5.64 4.49 -24.79
C CYS A 26 -5.82 5.81 -25.56
N SER A 27 -6.64 6.75 -25.09
CA SER A 27 -6.71 8.09 -25.69
C SER A 27 -5.42 8.88 -25.49
N GLY A 28 -4.72 8.67 -24.38
CA GLY A 28 -3.41 9.27 -24.11
C GLY A 28 -2.25 8.47 -24.68
N ASN A 29 -2.32 7.11 -24.60
CA ASN A 29 -1.33 6.21 -25.21
C ASN A 29 -2.06 4.98 -25.78
N PRO A 30 -2.17 4.86 -27.12
CA PRO A 30 -2.87 3.77 -27.79
C PRO A 30 -2.30 2.38 -27.47
N ASN A 31 -1.05 2.31 -27.02
CA ASN A 31 -0.37 1.08 -26.64
C ASN A 31 -0.55 0.75 -25.14
N SER A 32 -1.61 1.24 -24.52
CA SER A 32 -1.99 0.89 -23.15
C SER A 32 -2.93 -0.33 -23.12
N VAL A 33 -2.95 -1.01 -21.99
CA VAL A 33 -3.95 -2.02 -21.63
C VAL A 33 -4.26 -1.92 -20.15
N ALA A 34 -5.50 -2.15 -19.76
CA ALA A 34 -5.96 -2.19 -18.40
C ALA A 34 -6.56 -3.55 -18.03
N VAL A 35 -6.21 -4.11 -16.89
CA VAL A 35 -6.64 -5.44 -16.47
C VAL A 35 -6.80 -5.50 -14.95
N GLN A 36 -7.69 -6.36 -14.46
CA GLN A 36 -7.80 -6.65 -13.05
C GLN A 36 -6.70 -7.64 -12.60
N TYR A 37 -6.20 -7.48 -11.40
CA TYR A 37 -5.25 -8.40 -10.77
C TYR A 37 -5.74 -9.85 -10.82
N THR A 38 -7.02 -10.09 -10.47
CA THR A 38 -7.64 -11.41 -10.47
C THR A 38 -7.67 -12.06 -11.86
N ASP A 39 -7.84 -11.27 -12.91
CA ASP A 39 -7.83 -11.77 -14.29
C ASP A 39 -6.44 -12.23 -14.68
N VAL A 40 -5.40 -11.43 -14.34
CA VAL A 40 -4.01 -11.81 -14.60
C VAL A 40 -3.63 -13.11 -13.89
N LEU A 41 -4.10 -13.31 -12.64
CA LEU A 41 -3.84 -14.56 -11.91
C LEU A 41 -4.44 -15.78 -12.61
N ASN A 42 -5.65 -15.64 -13.15
CA ASN A 42 -6.39 -16.72 -13.81
C ASN A 42 -5.89 -17.03 -15.21
N MET A 43 -5.13 -16.13 -15.83
CA MET A 43 -4.54 -16.33 -17.16
C MET A 43 -3.41 -17.36 -17.14
N LYS A 44 -3.27 -18.12 -18.21
CA LYS A 44 -2.07 -18.92 -18.47
C LYS A 44 -0.92 -18.01 -18.91
N ARG A 45 0.28 -18.53 -18.82
CA ARG A 45 1.50 -17.80 -19.22
C ARG A 45 1.45 -17.29 -20.68
N ALA A 46 0.89 -18.07 -21.59
CA ALA A 46 0.74 -17.66 -22.99
C ALA A 46 -0.18 -16.44 -23.12
N ASP A 47 -1.32 -16.46 -22.45
CA ASP A 47 -2.34 -15.40 -22.48
C ASP A 47 -1.78 -14.09 -21.85
N ARG A 48 -0.99 -14.20 -20.76
CA ARG A 48 -0.29 -13.05 -20.16
C ARG A 48 0.70 -12.40 -21.12
N ARG A 49 1.40 -13.20 -21.93
CA ARG A 49 2.33 -12.70 -22.95
C ARG A 49 1.60 -12.04 -24.11
N GLU A 50 0.49 -12.60 -24.51
CA GLU A 50 -0.36 -12.03 -25.56
C GLU A 50 -0.97 -10.71 -25.11
N LEU A 51 -1.47 -10.61 -23.86
CA LEU A 51 -2.00 -9.40 -23.27
C LEU A 51 -1.04 -8.20 -23.37
N VAL A 52 0.26 -8.42 -23.14
CA VAL A 52 1.27 -7.36 -23.14
C VAL A 52 1.97 -7.19 -24.49
N SER A 53 1.65 -8.02 -25.47
CA SER A 53 2.32 -7.97 -26.78
C SER A 53 2.01 -6.65 -27.48
N GLY A 54 3.07 -5.89 -27.84
CA GLY A 54 2.93 -4.57 -28.45
C GLY A 54 2.42 -3.46 -27.52
N LYS A 55 2.33 -3.72 -26.22
CA LYS A 55 1.93 -2.72 -25.23
C LYS A 55 3.14 -2.03 -24.62
N GLU A 56 3.04 -0.73 -24.43
CA GLU A 56 4.02 0.12 -23.75
C GLU A 56 3.70 0.28 -22.27
N VAL A 57 2.40 0.36 -21.94
CA VAL A 57 1.93 0.55 -20.56
C VAL A 57 0.84 -0.47 -20.23
N VAL A 58 1.00 -1.12 -19.08
CA VAL A 58 0.03 -2.09 -18.55
C VAL A 58 -0.43 -1.58 -17.18
N TYR A 59 -1.73 -1.32 -17.03
CA TYR A 59 -2.35 -0.94 -15.78
C TYR A 59 -3.02 -2.16 -15.14
N ILE A 60 -2.55 -2.55 -13.96
CA ILE A 60 -3.12 -3.66 -13.20
C ILE A 60 -3.82 -3.09 -11.98
N TYR A 61 -5.14 -3.23 -11.93
CA TYR A 61 -5.95 -2.78 -10.80
C TYR A 61 -6.06 -3.87 -9.74
N HIS A 62 -5.85 -3.48 -8.50
CA HIS A 62 -5.91 -4.33 -7.31
C HIS A 62 -6.83 -3.67 -6.28
N ASN A 63 -7.69 -4.43 -5.60
CA ASN A 63 -8.72 -3.87 -4.72
C ASN A 63 -8.96 -4.70 -3.44
N THR A 64 -7.96 -5.43 -2.95
CA THR A 64 -8.15 -6.30 -1.78
C THR A 64 -8.45 -5.49 -0.52
N ILE A 65 -7.78 -4.36 -0.31
CA ILE A 65 -7.90 -3.56 0.92
C ILE A 65 -9.30 -2.94 1.02
N ASP A 66 -9.74 -2.19 -0.01
CA ASP A 66 -11.06 -1.53 0.01
C ASP A 66 -12.21 -2.54 0.01
N ALA A 67 -12.06 -3.64 -0.73
CA ALA A 67 -13.08 -4.70 -0.77
C ALA A 67 -13.38 -5.30 0.61
N ILE A 68 -12.42 -5.26 1.52
CA ILE A 68 -12.53 -5.73 2.92
C ILE A 68 -12.89 -4.57 3.85
N GLY A 69 -12.25 -3.41 3.69
CA GLY A 69 -12.38 -2.25 4.57
C GLY A 69 -13.74 -1.57 4.50
N ASP A 70 -14.33 -1.42 3.33
CA ASP A 70 -15.59 -0.70 3.12
C ASP A 70 -16.83 -1.39 3.71
N LYS A 71 -16.71 -2.64 4.10
CA LYS A 71 -17.83 -3.44 4.58
C LYS A 71 -17.81 -3.54 6.11
N ALA A 72 -18.86 -3.08 6.78
CA ALA A 72 -19.00 -3.17 8.24
C ALA A 72 -18.67 -4.55 8.85
N PRO A 73 -19.05 -5.70 8.24
CA PRO A 73 -18.70 -7.01 8.81
C PRO A 73 -17.22 -7.36 8.74
N THR A 74 -16.47 -6.77 7.81
CA THR A 74 -15.08 -7.13 7.52
C THR A 74 -14.07 -6.01 7.79
N GLU A 75 -14.49 -4.77 8.03
CA GLU A 75 -13.60 -3.61 8.23
C GLU A 75 -12.53 -3.83 9.33
N LYS A 76 -12.84 -4.65 10.35
CA LYS A 76 -11.88 -5.00 11.42
C LYS A 76 -10.70 -5.85 10.94
N LYS A 77 -10.81 -6.44 9.75
CA LYS A 77 -9.76 -7.27 9.11
C LYS A 77 -8.93 -6.48 8.10
N VAL A 78 -9.09 -5.15 8.04
CA VAL A 78 -8.38 -4.33 7.04
C VAL A 78 -6.86 -4.46 7.13
N PHE A 79 -6.27 -4.62 8.32
CA PHE A 79 -4.83 -4.81 8.48
C PHE A 79 -4.37 -6.18 7.99
N GLU A 80 -5.17 -7.24 8.19
CA GLU A 80 -4.94 -8.55 7.57
C GLU A 80 -5.00 -8.40 6.03
N ALA A 81 -5.99 -7.67 5.52
CA ALA A 81 -6.11 -7.38 4.09
C ALA A 81 -4.91 -6.58 3.54
N CYS A 82 -4.30 -5.70 4.33
CA CYS A 82 -3.06 -5.01 3.94
C CYS A 82 -1.88 -5.99 3.84
N GLU A 83 -1.75 -6.94 4.77
CA GLU A 83 -0.72 -7.98 4.71
C GLU A 83 -0.93 -8.90 3.50
N ASP A 84 -2.17 -9.32 3.26
CA ASP A 84 -2.55 -10.10 2.07
C ASP A 84 -2.23 -9.33 0.78
N ALA A 85 -2.58 -8.05 0.70
CA ALA A 85 -2.28 -7.20 -0.44
C ALA A 85 -0.77 -7.09 -0.71
N MET A 86 0.07 -6.96 0.33
CA MET A 86 1.53 -6.95 0.17
C MET A 86 2.04 -8.28 -0.40
N GLN A 87 1.48 -9.41 0.04
CA GLN A 87 1.82 -10.73 -0.48
C GLN A 87 1.35 -10.89 -1.93
N GLU A 88 0.15 -10.45 -2.25
CA GLU A 88 -0.43 -10.46 -3.60
C GLU A 88 0.39 -9.59 -4.55
N LEU A 89 0.81 -8.39 -4.13
CA LEU A 89 1.69 -7.52 -4.91
C LEU A 89 3.07 -8.14 -5.15
N SER A 90 3.63 -8.84 -4.16
CA SER A 90 4.88 -9.59 -4.33
C SER A 90 4.74 -10.72 -5.35
N ASN A 91 3.61 -11.40 -5.36
CA ASN A 91 3.32 -12.48 -6.30
C ASN A 91 3.11 -11.94 -7.73
N ILE A 92 2.35 -10.86 -7.89
CA ILE A 92 2.13 -10.27 -9.22
C ILE A 92 3.43 -9.70 -9.81
N LEU A 93 4.32 -9.13 -8.99
CA LEU A 93 5.65 -8.71 -9.44
C LEU A 93 6.43 -9.85 -10.09
N ARG A 94 6.40 -11.04 -9.50
CA ARG A 94 7.06 -12.23 -10.09
C ARG A 94 6.45 -12.61 -11.45
N ILE A 95 5.12 -12.50 -11.58
CA ILE A 95 4.40 -12.75 -12.84
C ILE A 95 4.78 -11.70 -13.88
N ILE A 96 4.77 -10.42 -13.51
CA ILE A 96 5.13 -9.31 -14.40
C ILE A 96 6.56 -9.49 -14.93
N ILE A 97 7.51 -9.86 -14.08
CA ILE A 97 8.91 -10.07 -14.47
C ILE A 97 9.07 -11.32 -15.35
N ASN A 98 8.53 -12.46 -14.93
CA ASN A 98 8.84 -13.75 -15.54
C ASN A 98 7.97 -14.07 -16.76
N ASP A 99 6.72 -13.63 -16.75
CA ASP A 99 5.75 -13.96 -17.78
C ASP A 99 5.47 -12.79 -18.72
N MET A 100 5.36 -11.57 -18.19
CA MET A 100 5.00 -10.37 -18.95
C MET A 100 6.22 -9.53 -19.38
N GLN A 101 7.42 -9.87 -18.93
CA GLN A 101 8.68 -9.19 -19.27
C GLN A 101 8.72 -7.70 -18.88
N GLY A 102 8.00 -7.34 -17.80
CA GLY A 102 8.01 -5.98 -17.27
C GLY A 102 9.42 -5.52 -16.87
N THR A 103 9.76 -4.29 -17.20
CA THR A 103 11.08 -3.70 -16.91
C THR A 103 11.02 -2.60 -15.87
N ASP A 104 10.12 -1.66 -16.06
CA ASP A 104 9.91 -0.55 -15.16
C ASP A 104 8.51 -0.70 -14.55
N ILE A 105 8.44 -0.89 -13.25
CA ILE A 105 7.21 -1.20 -12.52
C ILE A 105 7.00 -0.14 -11.46
N PHE A 106 5.79 0.41 -11.40
CA PHE A 106 5.36 1.34 -10.36
C PHE A 106 4.21 0.71 -9.60
N ILE A 107 4.29 0.77 -8.27
CA ILE A 107 3.21 0.37 -7.37
C ILE A 107 2.79 1.62 -6.61
N THR A 108 1.52 1.93 -6.66
CA THR A 108 0.92 3.08 -5.96
C THR A 108 -0.52 2.75 -5.58
N ALA A 109 -1.16 3.64 -4.84
CA ALA A 109 -2.58 3.58 -4.51
C ALA A 109 -3.27 4.85 -5.00
N ASP A 110 -4.57 4.83 -5.15
CA ASP A 110 -5.42 5.98 -5.49
C ASP A 110 -5.66 6.87 -4.27
N HIS A 111 -5.79 6.28 -3.09
CA HIS A 111 -5.89 6.98 -1.80
C HIS A 111 -5.35 6.10 -0.68
N GLY A 112 -5.20 6.68 0.49
CA GLY A 112 -5.00 5.97 1.75
C GLY A 112 -6.31 5.91 2.53
N PHE A 113 -6.25 5.56 3.81
CA PHE A 113 -7.44 5.45 4.65
C PHE A 113 -7.16 5.88 6.09
N LEU A 114 -8.23 6.27 6.78
CA LEU A 114 -8.22 6.52 8.21
C LEU A 114 -8.92 5.35 8.92
N TYR A 115 -8.26 4.76 9.91
CA TYR A 115 -8.83 3.68 10.70
C TYR A 115 -8.92 4.06 12.17
N THR A 116 -10.08 3.82 12.78
CA THR A 116 -10.31 4.01 14.21
C THR A 116 -10.59 2.66 14.84
N TYR A 117 -9.73 2.24 15.77
CA TYR A 117 -9.81 0.91 16.37
C TYR A 117 -10.99 0.77 17.35
N SER A 118 -11.24 1.83 18.12
CA SER A 118 -12.35 1.86 19.07
C SER A 118 -13.69 2.12 18.37
N PRO A 119 -14.79 1.58 18.89
CA PRO A 119 -16.12 1.94 18.41
C PRO A 119 -16.34 3.45 18.51
N LEU A 120 -16.92 4.04 17.47
CA LEU A 120 -17.23 5.46 17.43
C LEU A 120 -18.47 5.76 18.27
N THR A 121 -18.40 6.82 19.04
CA THR A 121 -19.51 7.38 19.80
C THR A 121 -20.29 8.38 18.96
N GLU A 122 -21.45 8.84 19.45
CA GLU A 122 -22.21 9.87 18.74
C GLU A 122 -21.48 11.22 18.69
N SER A 123 -20.58 11.50 19.65
CA SER A 123 -19.73 12.70 19.62
C SER A 123 -18.66 12.67 18.52
N ASP A 124 -18.34 11.50 18.00
CA ASP A 124 -17.39 11.32 16.90
C ASP A 124 -18.05 11.45 15.52
N LYS A 125 -19.33 11.86 15.50
CA LYS A 125 -20.15 11.90 14.28
C LYS A 125 -20.83 13.26 14.12
N ILE A 126 -20.72 13.81 12.90
CA ILE A 126 -21.39 15.05 12.51
C ILE A 126 -22.72 14.69 11.83
N GLY A 127 -23.81 15.20 12.34
CA GLY A 127 -25.16 14.97 11.80
C GLY A 127 -25.38 15.71 10.47
N LYS A 128 -26.25 15.18 9.62
CA LYS A 128 -26.66 15.85 8.38
C LYS A 128 -27.34 17.21 8.61
N SER A 129 -27.87 17.47 9.80
CA SER A 129 -28.44 18.77 10.19
C SER A 129 -27.42 19.91 10.25
N GLY A 130 -26.12 19.60 10.19
CA GLY A 130 -25.05 20.59 10.11
C GLY A 130 -24.92 21.30 8.75
N PHE A 131 -25.66 20.86 7.72
CA PHE A 131 -25.65 21.51 6.41
C PHE A 131 -26.88 22.40 6.22
N SER A 132 -26.65 23.65 5.82
CA SER A 132 -27.69 24.60 5.45
C SER A 132 -27.64 24.89 3.95
N GLY A 133 -28.25 24.05 3.12
CA GLY A 133 -28.26 24.17 1.65
C GLY A 133 -28.34 22.82 0.96
N THR A 134 -28.02 22.79 -0.33
CA THR A 134 -28.11 21.58 -1.15
C THR A 134 -26.83 20.75 -1.03
N VAL A 135 -27.01 19.48 -0.65
CA VAL A 135 -25.94 18.49 -0.63
C VAL A 135 -26.15 17.53 -1.79
N TYR A 136 -25.20 17.51 -2.72
CA TYR A 136 -25.25 16.64 -3.89
C TYR A 136 -24.80 15.22 -3.55
N GLU A 137 -23.69 15.11 -2.83
CA GLU A 137 -23.15 13.83 -2.38
C GLU A 137 -22.57 13.95 -0.98
N VAL A 138 -22.65 12.87 -0.20
CA VAL A 138 -22.06 12.80 1.13
C VAL A 138 -21.50 11.42 1.40
N GLY A 139 -20.20 11.38 1.70
CA GLY A 139 -19.50 10.25 2.28
C GLY A 139 -19.24 10.45 3.77
N ARG A 140 -18.57 9.49 4.40
CA ARG A 140 -18.21 9.63 5.83
C ARG A 140 -17.13 10.68 6.08
N ARG A 141 -16.34 10.99 5.08
CA ARG A 141 -15.20 11.91 5.18
C ARG A 141 -15.29 13.11 4.24
N TYR A 142 -16.34 13.22 3.47
CA TYR A 142 -16.52 14.34 2.55
C TYR A 142 -17.99 14.65 2.32
N ALA A 143 -18.26 15.85 1.86
CA ALA A 143 -19.53 16.23 1.26
C ALA A 143 -19.29 17.15 0.06
N ILE A 144 -20.10 17.00 -0.97
CA ILE A 144 -20.12 17.88 -2.14
C ILE A 144 -21.46 18.63 -2.14
N THR A 145 -21.39 19.95 -2.19
CA THR A 145 -22.56 20.83 -2.00
C THR A 145 -22.58 21.94 -3.04
N ASP A 146 -23.70 22.66 -3.10
CA ASP A 146 -23.74 23.95 -3.79
C ASP A 146 -22.82 24.99 -3.11
N PRO A 147 -22.38 26.03 -3.80
CA PRO A 147 -21.43 27.03 -3.28
C PRO A 147 -21.95 27.82 -2.08
N LEU A 148 -23.28 27.93 -1.92
CA LEU A 148 -23.92 28.72 -0.87
C LEU A 148 -24.16 27.90 0.41
N THR A 149 -24.03 26.60 0.32
CA THR A 149 -24.18 25.73 1.50
C THR A 149 -23.12 26.08 2.55
N ALA A 150 -23.58 26.22 3.79
CA ALA A 150 -22.71 26.30 4.96
C ALA A 150 -22.77 24.99 5.72
N ALA A 151 -21.66 24.59 6.33
CA ALA A 151 -21.57 23.40 7.15
C ALA A 151 -20.86 23.73 8.46
N GLU A 152 -21.46 23.30 9.57
CA GLU A 152 -20.86 23.41 10.90
C GLU A 152 -19.89 22.22 11.12
N TYR A 153 -18.80 22.48 11.82
CA TYR A 153 -17.78 21.48 12.20
C TYR A 153 -17.04 20.80 11.03
N LEU A 154 -17.19 21.35 9.82
CA LEU A 154 -16.50 20.86 8.62
C LEU A 154 -15.64 21.96 8.01
N MET A 155 -14.48 21.57 7.51
CA MET A 155 -13.59 22.44 6.78
C MET A 155 -14.04 22.55 5.32
N PRO A 156 -14.18 23.75 4.76
CA PRO A 156 -14.44 23.90 3.33
C PRO A 156 -13.21 23.52 2.51
N VAL A 157 -13.46 22.79 1.43
CA VAL A 157 -12.45 22.43 0.43
C VAL A 157 -12.85 23.06 -0.90
N GLN A 158 -11.95 23.79 -1.50
CA GLN A 158 -12.20 24.34 -2.83
C GLN A 158 -12.08 23.23 -3.86
N LEU A 159 -13.14 23.00 -4.59
CA LEU A 159 -13.16 22.05 -5.70
C LEU A 159 -13.17 22.83 -7.00
N GLU A 160 -12.24 22.50 -7.89
CA GLU A 160 -12.25 23.01 -9.26
C GLU A 160 -13.12 22.06 -10.10
N GLY A 161 -14.43 22.31 -10.11
CA GLY A 161 -15.35 21.46 -10.84
C GLY A 161 -16.76 22.01 -10.85
N GLU A 162 -17.56 21.47 -11.77
CA GLU A 162 -18.97 21.77 -11.94
C GLU A 162 -19.75 20.48 -12.09
N ILE A 163 -20.94 20.45 -11.47
CA ILE A 163 -21.93 19.38 -11.69
C ILE A 163 -23.04 19.99 -12.55
N GLY A 164 -23.23 19.45 -13.76
CA GLY A 164 -24.25 19.98 -14.67
C GLY A 164 -24.08 21.48 -14.98
N GLY A 165 -22.86 22.02 -14.97
CA GLY A 165 -22.57 23.44 -15.18
C GLY A 165 -22.76 24.34 -13.93
N ILE A 166 -22.95 23.73 -12.76
CA ILE A 166 -23.08 24.44 -11.47
C ILE A 166 -21.79 24.24 -10.68
N ALA A 167 -21.15 25.34 -10.27
CA ALA A 167 -19.99 25.28 -9.39
C ALA A 167 -20.31 24.52 -8.09
N VAL A 168 -19.35 23.78 -7.59
CA VAL A 168 -19.50 22.96 -6.37
C VAL A 168 -18.49 23.33 -5.30
N LYS A 169 -18.82 23.03 -4.05
CA LYS A 169 -17.98 23.23 -2.90
C LYS A 169 -17.85 21.91 -2.11
N GLY A 170 -16.64 21.61 -1.67
CA GLY A 170 -16.35 20.46 -0.84
C GLY A 170 -16.37 20.79 0.64
N TYR A 171 -16.64 19.80 1.45
CA TYR A 171 -16.45 19.85 2.90
C TYR A 171 -15.83 18.56 3.40
N THR A 172 -14.98 18.64 4.42
CA THR A 172 -14.35 17.49 5.08
C THR A 172 -14.21 17.74 6.58
N PRO A 173 -14.31 16.72 7.43
CA PRO A 173 -13.92 16.84 8.83
C PRO A 173 -12.44 17.17 9.00
N LEU A 174 -12.13 18.07 9.94
CA LEU A 174 -10.74 18.45 10.27
C LEU A 174 -9.96 17.35 11.00
N ASP A 175 -10.68 16.54 11.74
CA ASP A 175 -10.14 15.50 12.62
C ASP A 175 -10.60 14.10 12.17
N SER A 176 -10.60 13.15 13.10
CA SER A 176 -11.05 11.78 12.85
C SER A 176 -12.57 11.60 12.90
N THR A 177 -13.38 12.66 13.01
CA THR A 177 -14.85 12.55 13.02
C THR A 177 -15.41 12.04 11.68
N ARG A 178 -16.64 11.50 11.72
CA ARG A 178 -17.36 11.02 10.54
C ARG A 178 -18.61 11.84 10.31
N ILE A 179 -18.96 12.07 9.05
CA ILE A 179 -20.30 12.53 8.70
C ILE A 179 -21.24 11.33 8.82
N LYS A 180 -22.35 11.49 9.53
CA LYS A 180 -23.31 10.42 9.80
C LYS A 180 -24.09 10.08 8.54
N ILE A 181 -23.84 8.89 8.00
CA ILE A 181 -24.58 8.33 6.88
C ILE A 181 -25.07 6.92 7.24
N ALA A 182 -26.14 6.46 6.58
CA ALA A 182 -26.68 5.12 6.81
C ALA A 182 -25.80 4.06 6.12
N GLY A 183 -25.68 2.90 6.77
CA GLY A 183 -24.99 1.73 6.24
C GLY A 183 -23.46 1.83 6.25
N GLY A 184 -22.79 0.78 5.80
CA GLY A 184 -21.32 0.70 5.68
C GLY A 184 -20.59 0.57 7.02
N GLY A 185 -19.26 0.40 6.94
CA GLY A 185 -18.36 0.45 8.09
C GLY A 185 -18.15 1.87 8.60
N GLU A 186 -17.68 2.02 9.81
CA GLU A 186 -17.39 3.32 10.43
C GLU A 186 -15.93 3.45 10.85
N ASN A 187 -15.26 2.31 11.06
CA ASN A 187 -13.87 2.29 11.50
C ASN A 187 -12.89 2.55 10.36
N TYR A 188 -13.12 1.93 9.21
CA TYR A 188 -12.38 2.17 7.97
C TYR A 188 -13.10 3.24 7.14
N VAL A 189 -12.41 4.33 6.82
CA VAL A 189 -12.96 5.42 6.00
C VAL A 189 -11.87 6.08 5.17
N HIS A 190 -12.26 6.67 4.06
CA HIS A 190 -11.41 7.44 3.16
C HIS A 190 -12.18 8.58 2.48
N GLY A 191 -11.50 9.39 1.68
CA GLY A 191 -12.08 10.51 0.95
C GLY A 191 -12.00 11.87 1.66
N GLY A 192 -11.36 11.93 2.83
CA GLY A 192 -11.02 13.18 3.52
C GLY A 192 -9.64 13.71 3.13
N VAL A 193 -9.18 14.71 3.88
CA VAL A 193 -7.91 15.43 3.62
C VAL A 193 -6.83 15.16 4.66
N SER A 194 -6.99 14.14 5.50
CA SER A 194 -5.94 13.77 6.43
C SER A 194 -4.71 13.20 5.68
N LEU A 195 -3.55 13.28 6.31
CA LEU A 195 -2.33 12.71 5.72
C LEU A 195 -2.50 11.21 5.43
N GLN A 196 -3.22 10.49 6.29
CA GLN A 196 -3.49 9.06 6.13
C GLN A 196 -4.37 8.75 4.92
N GLU A 197 -5.22 9.69 4.50
CA GLU A 197 -6.11 9.55 3.35
C GLU A 197 -5.47 10.04 2.05
N MET A 198 -4.64 11.09 2.12
CA MET A 198 -4.10 11.78 0.94
C MET A 198 -2.71 11.31 0.53
N VAL A 199 -1.89 10.82 1.48
CA VAL A 199 -0.51 10.42 1.19
C VAL A 199 -0.47 8.94 0.84
N VAL A 200 -0.04 8.65 -0.39
CA VAL A 200 0.11 7.29 -0.90
C VAL A 200 1.58 7.00 -1.24
N PRO A 201 2.05 5.75 -1.10
CA PRO A 201 3.39 5.39 -1.52
C PRO A 201 3.48 5.33 -3.05
N VAL A 202 4.65 5.66 -3.58
CA VAL A 202 5.03 5.33 -4.95
C VAL A 202 6.30 4.53 -4.90
N ILE A 203 6.20 3.23 -5.19
CA ILE A 203 7.33 2.31 -5.21
C ILE A 203 7.72 2.10 -6.66
N ALA A 204 8.96 2.48 -7.02
CA ALA A 204 9.51 2.26 -8.34
C ALA A 204 10.46 1.04 -8.29
N PHE A 205 10.19 0.06 -9.12
CA PHE A 205 11.02 -1.13 -9.29
C PHE A 205 11.50 -1.24 -10.72
N LYS A 206 12.82 -1.42 -10.90
CA LYS A 206 13.41 -1.65 -12.22
C LYS A 206 14.02 -3.04 -12.31
N ASN A 207 13.44 -3.87 -13.16
CA ASN A 207 13.98 -5.20 -13.44
C ASN A 207 15.19 -5.09 -14.40
N LEU A 208 16.38 -5.29 -13.86
CA LEU A 208 17.62 -5.27 -14.65
C LEU A 208 18.04 -6.70 -15.03
N ARG A 209 18.36 -6.91 -16.29
CA ARG A 209 18.97 -8.17 -16.74
C ARG A 209 20.38 -8.28 -16.19
N THR A 210 20.83 -9.50 -15.85
CA THR A 210 22.22 -9.77 -15.39
C THR A 210 23.30 -9.27 -16.33
N THR A 211 23.01 -9.16 -17.63
CA THR A 211 23.91 -8.60 -18.65
C THR A 211 23.95 -7.06 -18.67
N SER A 212 23.07 -6.40 -17.90
CA SER A 212 23.07 -4.95 -17.83
C SER A 212 24.29 -4.43 -17.07
N LYS A 213 24.94 -3.37 -17.59
CA LYS A 213 26.03 -2.68 -16.86
C LYS A 213 25.57 -2.05 -15.53
N LYS A 214 24.27 -1.86 -15.36
CA LYS A 214 23.65 -1.33 -14.12
C LYS A 214 23.20 -2.44 -13.17
N TYR A 215 23.30 -3.70 -13.59
CA TYR A 215 22.97 -4.84 -12.73
C TYR A 215 23.98 -4.92 -11.60
N VAL A 216 23.49 -5.00 -10.41
CA VAL A 216 24.28 -5.18 -9.19
C VAL A 216 23.75 -6.41 -8.50
N GLU A 217 24.60 -7.40 -8.28
CA GLU A 217 24.25 -8.54 -7.47
C GLU A 217 24.10 -8.08 -6.01
N VAL A 218 22.92 -8.30 -5.45
CA VAL A 218 22.59 -7.93 -4.08
C VAL A 218 22.74 -9.15 -3.20
N SER A 219 23.47 -9.01 -2.10
CA SER A 219 23.62 -10.03 -1.06
C SER A 219 23.00 -9.54 0.25
N ASN A 220 22.66 -10.46 1.14
CA ASN A 220 22.30 -10.12 2.50
C ASN A 220 23.56 -9.85 3.34
N ALA A 221 23.43 -8.94 4.30
CA ALA A 221 24.51 -8.70 5.25
C ALA A 221 24.82 -9.99 6.04
N GLU A 222 26.08 -10.40 6.03
CA GLU A 222 26.51 -11.60 6.75
C GLU A 222 26.91 -11.25 8.20
N ILE A 223 26.64 -12.18 9.11
CA ILE A 223 27.12 -12.10 10.48
C ILE A 223 28.19 -13.15 10.75
N LYS A 224 29.13 -12.83 11.62
CA LYS A 224 30.16 -13.73 12.09
C LYS A 224 30.13 -13.79 13.62
N LEU A 225 30.11 -14.99 14.20
CA LEU A 225 30.28 -15.18 15.62
C LEU A 225 31.74 -14.88 16.01
N LEU A 226 31.92 -13.93 16.93
CA LEU A 226 33.24 -13.52 17.44
C LEU A 226 33.70 -14.33 18.63
N SER A 227 32.78 -14.91 19.43
CA SER A 227 33.09 -15.67 20.62
C SER A 227 34.02 -16.83 20.28
N GLU A 228 35.20 -16.85 20.88
CA GLU A 228 36.23 -17.90 20.62
C GLU A 228 35.87 -19.21 21.32
N SER A 229 35.28 -19.12 22.53
CA SER A 229 34.85 -20.30 23.27
C SER A 229 33.66 -20.98 22.61
N ARG A 230 33.80 -22.29 22.39
CA ARG A 230 32.72 -23.16 21.92
C ARG A 230 32.08 -23.97 23.06
N LYS A 231 32.46 -23.67 24.31
CA LYS A 231 31.96 -24.37 25.47
C LYS A 231 31.16 -23.39 26.32
N VAL A 232 29.87 -23.73 26.53
CA VAL A 232 28.98 -23.03 27.42
C VAL A 232 28.81 -23.83 28.68
N SER A 233 29.09 -23.23 29.84
CA SER A 233 29.01 -23.90 31.16
C SER A 233 27.97 -23.25 32.07
N ASN A 234 27.36 -22.15 31.67
CA ASN A 234 26.34 -21.39 32.40
C ASN A 234 25.03 -21.37 31.67
N LEU A 235 23.91 -21.25 32.40
CA LEU A 235 22.57 -21.09 31.84
C LEU A 235 22.36 -19.74 31.14
N LEU A 236 23.07 -18.72 31.62
CA LEU A 236 23.09 -17.40 31.01
C LEU A 236 24.47 -17.14 30.45
N PHE A 237 24.51 -16.80 29.18
CA PHE A 237 25.76 -16.49 28.46
C PHE A 237 25.47 -15.50 27.32
N SER A 238 26.48 -14.73 26.93
CA SER A 238 26.39 -13.82 25.78
C SER A 238 27.17 -14.35 24.60
N LEU A 239 26.70 -14.07 23.42
CA LEU A 239 27.39 -14.30 22.17
C LEU A 239 27.58 -12.97 21.43
N ASP A 240 28.81 -12.71 21.02
CA ASP A 240 29.16 -11.55 20.25
C ASP A 240 29.17 -11.88 18.77
N PHE A 241 28.41 -11.11 18.01
CA PHE A 241 28.38 -11.22 16.56
C PHE A 241 28.92 -9.95 15.93
N PHE A 242 29.45 -10.09 14.74
CA PHE A 242 29.95 -9.00 13.93
C PHE A 242 29.33 -9.05 12.55
N GLN A 243 28.76 -7.94 12.11
CA GLN A 243 28.28 -7.77 10.74
C GLN A 243 29.49 -7.53 9.83
N ARG A 244 29.62 -8.35 8.79
CA ARG A 244 30.82 -8.33 7.91
C ARG A 244 30.87 -7.14 6.96
N GLN A 245 29.72 -6.72 6.45
CA GLN A 245 29.61 -5.63 5.48
C GLN A 245 28.58 -4.61 5.95
N PRO A 246 28.82 -3.31 5.77
CA PRO A 246 27.80 -2.30 5.99
C PRO A 246 26.64 -2.46 4.98
N ILE A 247 25.46 -2.10 5.40
CA ILE A 247 24.29 -2.00 4.52
C ILE A 247 24.51 -0.89 3.51
N GLY A 248 24.10 -1.13 2.27
CA GLY A 248 24.21 -0.18 1.15
C GLY A 248 23.55 -0.74 -0.10
N ASP A 249 23.88 -0.18 -1.24
CA ASP A 249 23.25 -0.55 -2.52
C ASP A 249 23.38 -2.03 -2.89
N LYS A 250 24.44 -2.69 -2.40
CA LYS A 250 24.78 -4.09 -2.72
C LYS A 250 24.50 -5.06 -1.58
N VAL A 251 24.33 -4.55 -0.37
CA VAL A 251 24.15 -5.37 0.84
C VAL A 251 22.88 -4.95 1.53
N GLN A 252 21.93 -5.87 1.61
CA GLN A 252 20.63 -5.65 2.23
C GLN A 252 20.64 -6.09 3.69
N PRO A 253 19.84 -5.45 4.56
CA PRO A 253 19.65 -5.90 5.92
C PRO A 253 19.07 -7.32 5.96
N CYS A 254 19.47 -8.09 6.97
CA CYS A 254 18.98 -9.44 7.18
C CYS A 254 18.74 -9.74 8.65
N ALA A 255 17.62 -10.38 8.96
CA ALA A 255 17.32 -10.87 10.29
C ALA A 255 17.75 -12.35 10.40
N TYR A 256 18.52 -12.65 11.44
CA TYR A 256 18.99 -14.00 11.76
C TYR A 256 18.32 -14.50 13.01
N SER A 257 17.78 -15.71 12.96
CA SER A 257 17.30 -16.41 14.14
C SER A 257 18.41 -17.32 14.67
N ILE A 258 18.88 -17.03 15.89
CA ILE A 258 19.95 -17.75 16.56
C ILE A 258 19.36 -18.64 17.66
N TYR A 259 19.73 -19.88 17.67
CA TYR A 259 19.33 -20.86 18.69
C TYR A 259 20.32 -22.01 18.75
N MET A 260 20.29 -22.78 19.83
CA MET A 260 21.10 -23.98 20.01
C MET A 260 20.24 -25.23 19.84
N THR A 261 20.82 -26.28 19.28
CA THR A 261 20.25 -27.62 19.22
C THR A 261 21.23 -28.63 19.79
N ASP A 262 20.72 -29.77 20.23
CA ASP A 262 21.53 -30.93 20.50
C ASP A 262 21.99 -31.61 19.19
N ASP A 263 22.70 -32.73 19.31
CA ASP A 263 23.21 -33.49 18.18
C ASP A 263 22.10 -34.13 17.33
N GLU A 264 20.90 -34.28 17.88
CA GLU A 264 19.71 -34.80 17.20
C GLU A 264 18.87 -33.67 16.53
N GLY A 265 19.27 -32.37 16.69
CA GLY A 265 18.61 -31.21 16.13
C GLY A 265 17.44 -30.69 16.97
N VAL A 266 17.28 -31.18 18.21
CA VAL A 266 16.24 -30.71 19.14
C VAL A 266 16.68 -29.37 19.74
N LEU A 267 15.74 -28.43 19.79
CA LEU A 267 15.99 -27.10 20.35
C LEU A 267 16.26 -27.16 21.86
N ILE A 268 17.42 -26.64 22.29
CA ILE A 268 17.86 -26.62 23.70
C ILE A 268 18.07 -25.22 24.25
N SER A 269 17.80 -24.16 23.48
CA SER A 269 17.85 -22.76 23.91
C SER A 269 16.64 -21.99 23.41
N ASP A 270 16.42 -20.80 23.95
CA ASP A 270 15.51 -19.82 23.38
C ASP A 270 15.99 -19.37 22.00
N ARG A 271 15.06 -18.88 21.19
CA ARG A 271 15.38 -18.27 19.89
C ARG A 271 15.57 -16.78 20.08
N GLN A 272 16.72 -16.29 19.65
CA GLN A 272 17.05 -14.87 19.64
C GLN A 272 17.11 -14.35 18.20
N THR A 273 16.65 -13.13 17.97
CA THR A 273 16.71 -12.50 16.64
C THR A 273 17.78 -11.44 16.61
N ILE A 274 18.70 -11.55 15.67
CA ILE A 274 19.73 -10.54 15.38
C ILE A 274 19.42 -9.89 14.07
N ILE A 275 19.40 -8.56 14.04
CA ILE A 275 19.20 -7.79 12.82
C ILE A 275 20.55 -7.21 12.39
N ALA A 276 21.02 -7.64 11.21
CA ALA A 276 22.22 -7.10 10.57
C ALA A 276 21.80 -5.91 9.68
N ASP A 277 21.74 -4.72 10.25
CA ASP A 277 21.24 -3.48 9.62
C ASP A 277 22.23 -2.29 9.75
N ARG A 278 23.44 -2.55 10.20
CA ARG A 278 24.46 -1.49 10.41
C ARG A 278 24.92 -0.93 9.08
N THR A 279 24.90 0.40 8.96
CA THR A 279 25.31 1.13 7.74
C THR A 279 26.71 1.75 7.83
N SER A 280 27.31 1.78 9.03
CA SER A 280 28.63 2.39 9.24
C SER A 280 29.72 1.62 8.50
N THR A 281 30.62 2.36 7.87
CA THR A 281 31.84 1.80 7.25
C THR A 281 32.96 1.58 8.29
N ASN A 282 32.78 2.05 9.53
CA ASN A 282 33.71 1.84 10.62
C ASN A 282 33.48 0.46 11.25
N ALA A 283 34.47 -0.41 11.19
CA ALA A 283 34.37 -1.79 11.67
C ALA A 283 33.99 -1.89 13.16
N SER A 284 34.39 -0.94 14.01
CA SER A 284 34.03 -0.94 15.44
C SER A 284 32.53 -0.76 15.69
N GLU A 285 31.79 -0.19 14.73
CA GLU A 285 30.36 0.07 14.84
C GLU A 285 29.49 -1.04 14.22
N LEU A 286 30.12 -2.05 13.62
CA LEU A 286 29.46 -3.23 13.07
C LEU A 286 29.28 -4.36 14.08
N SER A 287 29.65 -4.14 15.34
CA SER A 287 29.47 -5.12 16.41
C SER A 287 28.00 -5.24 16.80
N LEU A 288 27.53 -6.46 16.97
CA LEU A 288 26.19 -6.84 17.38
C LEU A 288 26.32 -7.75 18.60
N ILE A 289 25.78 -7.32 19.74
CA ILE A 289 25.87 -8.06 20.99
C ILE A 289 24.49 -8.64 21.31
N HIS A 290 24.45 -9.93 21.64
CA HIS A 290 23.25 -10.63 22.08
C HIS A 290 23.51 -11.45 23.33
N ILE A 291 22.56 -11.39 24.24
CA ILE A 291 22.57 -12.07 25.52
C ILE A 291 21.66 -13.30 25.45
#